data_20b8a01146c03e820f714d950109b3ad
#
_entry.id   20b8a01146c03e820f714d950109b3ad
#
_cell.length_a   1.000
_cell.length_b   1.000
_cell.length_c   1.000
_cell.angle_alpha   90.00
_cell.angle_beta   90.00
_cell.angle_gamma   90.00
#
_symmetry.space_group_name_H-M   'P 1'
#
loop_
_entity.id
_entity.type
_entity.pdbx_description
1 polymer ?
#
loop_
_entity_poly.entity_id
_entity_poly.type
_entity_poly.pdbx_seq_one_letter_code
_entity_poly.pdbx_strand_id
1 'polypeptide(L)'
;MKRFSFVIVAGGSGSRMGGERKQFRLLGGRPMWRWSAEMAASMAEEGIGEIVLVLPRGEVTPPPWRQSARIPLRLAGGGASRAESVLSGLNAASFDYVMVHDAARPFISISLMRRLMEETSEGVGAVPVLPASDAIKRIDGERVEAVDRDGLYMTQTPQSFYRPTLMAALRERGPAAKDEAEAWLASGLELHCVEGERLNFKVTWPDDLHIAERIAEGRRAPTVRTGLGYDVHRLVPERPLILGGVLIEDSPLGLLGHSDADLLAHAVADAILGAAGLPDVGTLFPASSEEYRDADSMELLKTAVDLVVEAGWTIAWVDAVVQAQVPRLSPHLVEMRKRLSAILNPDLPNCVSLKAKSAEGTGDPGLGGSMTCWASATLYGDGTR
;
A
#
# COMPACT_ATOMS: atom_id res chain seq x y z
N MET A 1 28.20 -15.19 -10.38
CA MET A 1 27.17 -14.92 -9.36
C MET A 1 26.28 -16.16 -9.26
N LYS A 2 26.00 -16.66 -8.05
CA LYS A 2 25.09 -17.77 -7.84
C LYS A 2 23.69 -17.37 -8.31
N ARG A 3 22.97 -18.27 -8.98
CA ARG A 3 21.57 -18.03 -9.35
C ARG A 3 20.67 -18.99 -8.59
N PHE A 4 19.55 -18.46 -8.12
CA PHE A 4 18.60 -19.15 -7.26
C PHE A 4 17.23 -19.28 -7.91
N SER A 5 16.58 -20.43 -7.72
CA SER A 5 15.16 -20.61 -7.93
C SER A 5 14.44 -20.36 -6.61
N PHE A 6 13.45 -19.46 -6.61
CA PHE A 6 12.62 -19.20 -5.43
C PHE A 6 11.36 -20.06 -5.48
N VAL A 7 11.32 -21.10 -4.62
CA VAL A 7 10.26 -22.11 -4.62
C VAL A 7 9.24 -21.76 -3.53
N ILE A 8 8.03 -21.38 -3.94
CA ILE A 8 6.92 -21.03 -3.03
C ILE A 8 6.00 -22.22 -2.86
N VAL A 9 5.92 -22.77 -1.64
CA VAL A 9 5.09 -23.92 -1.34
C VAL A 9 3.69 -23.45 -0.92
N ALA A 10 2.71 -23.60 -1.83
CA ALA A 10 1.32 -23.19 -1.65
C ALA A 10 0.35 -24.39 -1.58
N GLY A 11 0.85 -25.62 -1.45
CA GLY A 11 0.05 -26.86 -1.47
C GLY A 11 -0.76 -27.19 -0.20
N GLY A 12 -0.66 -26.41 0.86
CA GLY A 12 -1.30 -26.71 2.16
C GLY A 12 -2.83 -26.67 2.14
N SER A 13 -3.47 -27.58 2.90
CA SER A 13 -4.94 -27.77 2.98
C SER A 13 -5.69 -26.68 3.78
N GLY A 14 -4.98 -25.84 4.56
CA GLY A 14 -5.63 -24.78 5.36
C GLY A 14 -6.48 -25.25 6.55
N SER A 15 -6.32 -26.50 7.01
CA SER A 15 -7.18 -27.14 8.02
C SER A 15 -7.37 -26.35 9.32
N ARG A 16 -6.38 -25.59 9.78
CA ARG A 16 -6.45 -24.74 10.99
C ARG A 16 -7.24 -23.43 10.82
N MET A 17 -7.61 -23.10 9.58
CA MET A 17 -8.37 -21.90 9.19
C MET A 17 -9.75 -22.25 8.62
N GLY A 18 -10.38 -23.32 9.09
CA GLY A 18 -11.71 -23.72 8.66
C GLY A 18 -11.77 -24.30 7.23
N GLY A 19 -10.64 -24.78 6.66
CA GLY A 19 -10.59 -25.42 5.35
C GLY A 19 -10.37 -24.44 4.18
N GLU A 20 -10.38 -23.14 4.40
CA GLU A 20 -10.03 -22.18 3.37
C GLU A 20 -8.52 -22.19 3.08
N ARG A 21 -8.17 -22.17 1.81
CA ARG A 21 -6.78 -22.15 1.33
C ARG A 21 -6.19 -20.75 1.51
N LYS A 22 -5.72 -20.46 2.73
CA LYS A 22 -5.22 -19.15 3.18
C LYS A 22 -4.19 -18.50 2.26
N GLN A 23 -3.35 -19.32 1.60
CA GLN A 23 -2.30 -18.84 0.70
C GLN A 23 -2.84 -18.10 -0.54
N PHE A 24 -4.11 -18.30 -0.89
CA PHE A 24 -4.81 -17.61 -1.98
C PHE A 24 -5.73 -16.49 -1.49
N ARG A 25 -5.89 -16.35 -0.18
CA ARG A 25 -6.64 -15.24 0.40
C ARG A 25 -6.01 -13.91 0.03
N LEU A 26 -6.86 -12.92 -0.21
CA LEU A 26 -6.40 -11.57 -0.52
C LEU A 26 -5.89 -10.90 0.77
N LEU A 27 -4.70 -10.34 0.68
CA LEU A 27 -4.03 -9.57 1.71
C LEU A 27 -3.68 -8.21 1.10
N GLY A 28 -4.34 -7.14 1.54
CA GLY A 28 -4.22 -5.84 0.89
C GLY A 28 -4.57 -5.88 -0.61
N GLY A 29 -5.60 -6.63 -1.01
CA GLY A 29 -6.04 -6.78 -2.39
C GLY A 29 -5.19 -7.70 -3.28
N ARG A 30 -4.20 -8.41 -2.73
CA ARG A 30 -3.32 -9.35 -3.46
C ARG A 30 -3.34 -10.72 -2.80
N PRO A 31 -3.31 -11.85 -3.55
CA PRO A 31 -3.15 -13.18 -2.96
C PRO A 31 -1.89 -13.23 -2.07
N MET A 32 -1.99 -13.87 -0.91
CA MET A 32 -0.90 -13.91 0.09
C MET A 32 0.44 -14.39 -0.49
N TRP A 33 0.43 -15.46 -1.30
CA TRP A 33 1.65 -15.98 -1.95
C TRP A 33 2.34 -14.96 -2.85
N ARG A 34 1.58 -14.02 -3.41
CA ARG A 34 2.09 -13.04 -4.37
C ARG A 34 3.01 -12.00 -3.72
N TRP A 35 2.85 -11.73 -2.44
CA TRP A 35 3.72 -10.83 -1.69
C TRP A 35 5.18 -11.30 -1.68
N SER A 36 5.41 -12.58 -1.35
CA SER A 36 6.75 -13.17 -1.39
C SER A 36 7.27 -13.35 -2.82
N ALA A 37 6.39 -13.66 -3.77
CA ALA A 37 6.76 -13.76 -5.19
C ALA A 37 7.24 -12.42 -5.78
N GLU A 38 6.54 -11.32 -5.50
CA GLU A 38 6.93 -9.98 -5.95
C GLU A 38 8.24 -9.52 -5.30
N MET A 39 8.43 -9.84 -4.02
CA MET A 39 9.69 -9.56 -3.33
C MET A 39 10.85 -10.33 -3.98
N ALA A 40 10.69 -11.63 -4.24
CA ALA A 40 11.70 -12.42 -4.93
C ALA A 40 11.99 -11.88 -6.35
N ALA A 41 10.95 -11.49 -7.09
CA ALA A 41 11.10 -10.92 -8.43
C ALA A 41 11.87 -9.59 -8.44
N SER A 42 11.77 -8.79 -7.37
CA SER A 42 12.53 -7.54 -7.25
C SER A 42 14.05 -7.76 -7.15
N MET A 43 14.49 -8.98 -6.78
CA MET A 43 15.88 -9.37 -6.66
C MET A 43 16.45 -10.08 -7.90
N ALA A 44 15.83 -9.90 -9.07
CA ALA A 44 16.27 -10.51 -10.33
C ALA A 44 17.73 -10.21 -10.68
N GLU A 45 18.17 -8.98 -10.45
CA GLU A 45 19.55 -8.52 -10.72
C GLU A 45 20.55 -9.01 -9.65
N GLU A 46 20.05 -9.39 -8.47
CA GLU A 46 20.85 -9.90 -7.36
C GLU A 46 21.02 -11.42 -7.34
N GLY A 47 20.37 -12.13 -8.26
CA GLY A 47 20.60 -13.56 -8.44
C GLY A 47 19.34 -14.43 -8.34
N ILE A 48 18.15 -13.90 -8.06
CA ILE A 48 16.92 -14.67 -8.18
C ILE A 48 16.55 -14.79 -9.66
N GLY A 49 16.64 -15.98 -10.22
CA GLY A 49 16.49 -16.21 -11.65
C GLY A 49 15.09 -16.64 -12.09
N GLU A 50 14.31 -17.20 -11.18
CA GLU A 50 12.94 -17.66 -11.44
C GLU A 50 12.16 -17.84 -10.14
N ILE A 51 10.83 -17.90 -10.27
CA ILE A 51 9.91 -18.31 -9.22
C ILE A 51 9.27 -19.63 -9.61
N VAL A 52 9.17 -20.58 -8.68
CA VAL A 52 8.42 -21.82 -8.84
C VAL A 52 7.29 -21.81 -7.83
N LEU A 53 6.04 -21.74 -8.29
CA LEU A 53 4.86 -21.81 -7.43
C LEU A 53 4.33 -23.24 -7.40
N VAL A 54 4.34 -23.87 -6.23
CA VAL A 54 3.81 -25.20 -6.01
C VAL A 54 2.35 -25.08 -5.57
N LEU A 55 1.44 -25.41 -6.49
CA LEU A 55 -0.01 -25.36 -6.28
C LEU A 55 -0.53 -26.62 -5.57
N PRO A 56 -1.71 -26.59 -4.94
CA PRO A 56 -2.36 -27.78 -4.42
C PRO A 56 -2.57 -28.84 -5.52
N ARG A 57 -2.60 -30.11 -5.11
CA ARG A 57 -2.79 -31.23 -6.04
C ARG A 57 -4.09 -31.08 -6.83
N GLY A 58 -4.00 -31.17 -8.15
CA GLY A 58 -5.15 -31.05 -9.08
C GLY A 58 -5.48 -29.61 -9.52
N GLU A 59 -4.79 -28.61 -8.99
CA GLU A 59 -4.91 -27.23 -9.47
C GLU A 59 -3.86 -26.94 -10.53
N VAL A 60 -4.29 -26.39 -11.67
CA VAL A 60 -3.44 -26.12 -12.83
C VAL A 60 -3.47 -24.65 -13.22
N THR A 61 -4.38 -23.85 -12.66
CA THR A 61 -4.54 -22.45 -13.04
C THR A 61 -4.06 -21.56 -11.91
N PRO A 62 -2.97 -20.79 -12.12
CA PRO A 62 -2.57 -19.80 -11.15
C PRO A 62 -3.59 -18.65 -11.13
N PRO A 63 -3.82 -18.03 -9.99
CA PRO A 63 -4.47 -16.74 -9.96
C PRO A 63 -3.72 -15.76 -10.90
N PRO A 64 -4.40 -14.79 -11.52
CA PRO A 64 -3.80 -13.94 -12.53
C PRO A 64 -2.50 -13.29 -12.05
N TRP A 65 -1.41 -13.72 -12.67
CA TRP A 65 -0.09 -13.13 -12.52
C TRP A 65 0.16 -12.25 -13.74
N ARG A 66 0.06 -10.94 -13.59
CA ARG A 66 0.52 -10.04 -14.64
C ARG A 66 2.03 -10.09 -14.67
N GLN A 67 2.57 -10.46 -15.80
CA GLN A 67 4.00 -10.61 -16.08
C GLN A 67 4.68 -9.22 -16.15
N SER A 68 4.65 -8.47 -15.05
CA SER A 68 5.51 -7.30 -14.86
C SER A 68 6.87 -7.71 -14.24
N ALA A 69 6.99 -8.99 -13.91
CA ALA A 69 8.18 -9.54 -13.29
C ALA A 69 9.26 -9.81 -14.35
N ARG A 70 10.46 -9.35 -14.09
CA ARG A 70 11.68 -9.55 -14.91
C ARG A 70 12.15 -11.01 -14.97
N ILE A 71 11.47 -11.92 -14.23
CA ILE A 71 11.82 -13.35 -14.12
C ILE A 71 10.61 -14.25 -14.37
N PRO A 72 10.80 -15.45 -14.91
CA PRO A 72 9.73 -16.40 -15.21
C PRO A 72 9.07 -16.93 -13.93
N LEU A 73 7.75 -17.14 -13.99
CA LEU A 73 6.97 -17.92 -13.04
C LEU A 73 6.69 -19.31 -13.63
N ARG A 74 7.17 -20.35 -12.96
CA ARG A 74 6.88 -21.75 -13.27
C ARG A 74 5.86 -22.30 -12.29
N LEU A 75 5.11 -23.29 -12.71
CA LEU A 75 4.12 -23.98 -11.88
C LEU A 75 4.56 -25.42 -11.63
N ALA A 76 4.30 -25.91 -10.42
CA ALA A 76 4.44 -27.31 -10.07
C ALA A 76 3.20 -27.77 -9.29
N GLY A 77 2.80 -29.03 -9.44
CA GLY A 77 1.72 -29.63 -8.66
C GLY A 77 2.23 -30.11 -7.31
N GLY A 78 1.49 -29.86 -6.24
CA GLY A 78 1.81 -30.37 -4.89
C GLY A 78 1.61 -31.88 -4.78
N GLY A 79 2.31 -32.48 -3.81
CA GLY A 79 2.20 -33.89 -3.44
C GLY A 79 1.19 -34.15 -2.32
N ALA A 80 1.16 -35.37 -1.79
CA ALA A 80 0.35 -35.74 -0.64
C ALA A 80 0.91 -35.23 0.69
N SER A 81 2.21 -34.92 0.74
CA SER A 81 2.89 -34.35 1.89
C SER A 81 3.59 -33.03 1.54
N ARG A 82 4.05 -32.28 2.60
CA ARG A 82 4.86 -31.08 2.38
C ARG A 82 6.18 -31.43 1.69
N ALA A 83 6.85 -32.48 2.10
CA ALA A 83 8.11 -32.93 1.49
C ALA A 83 7.94 -33.26 0.00
N GLU A 84 6.86 -33.98 -0.36
CA GLU A 84 6.56 -34.27 -1.78
C GLU A 84 6.26 -33.00 -2.58
N SER A 85 5.56 -32.04 -1.99
CA SER A 85 5.29 -30.74 -2.62
C SER A 85 6.58 -29.96 -2.85
N VAL A 86 7.51 -29.98 -1.90
CA VAL A 86 8.84 -29.37 -2.04
C VAL A 86 9.62 -30.08 -3.14
N LEU A 87 9.69 -31.41 -3.14
CA LEU A 87 10.36 -32.17 -4.19
C LEU A 87 9.81 -31.86 -5.59
N SER A 88 8.50 -31.72 -5.72
CA SER A 88 7.87 -31.31 -6.97
C SER A 88 8.35 -29.92 -7.43
N GLY A 89 8.41 -28.95 -6.50
CA GLY A 89 8.94 -27.62 -6.78
C GLY A 89 10.40 -27.63 -7.16
N LEU A 90 11.24 -28.43 -6.48
CA LEU A 90 12.66 -28.59 -6.77
C LEU A 90 12.92 -29.26 -8.13
N ASN A 91 12.05 -30.19 -8.54
CA ASN A 91 12.12 -30.80 -9.87
C ASN A 91 11.77 -29.80 -11.00
N ALA A 92 10.87 -28.85 -10.75
CA ALA A 92 10.51 -27.79 -11.68
C ALA A 92 11.54 -26.64 -11.73
N ALA A 93 12.40 -26.54 -10.73
CA ALA A 93 13.43 -25.51 -10.61
C ALA A 93 14.60 -25.76 -11.58
N SER A 94 15.13 -24.68 -12.17
CA SER A 94 16.21 -24.75 -13.19
C SER A 94 17.59 -24.49 -12.62
N PHE A 95 17.70 -23.76 -11.51
CA PHE A 95 19.01 -23.39 -10.95
C PHE A 95 19.48 -24.36 -9.86
N ASP A 96 20.79 -24.43 -9.68
CA ASP A 96 21.42 -25.34 -8.71
C ASP A 96 21.25 -24.86 -7.26
N TYR A 97 21.00 -23.58 -7.05
CA TYR A 97 20.66 -23.06 -5.74
C TYR A 97 19.17 -22.78 -5.65
N VAL A 98 18.58 -23.06 -4.49
CA VAL A 98 17.16 -22.90 -4.25
C VAL A 98 16.89 -22.21 -2.92
N MET A 99 15.82 -21.47 -2.87
CA MET A 99 15.18 -20.99 -1.64
C MET A 99 13.79 -21.56 -1.55
N VAL A 100 13.50 -22.36 -0.54
CA VAL A 100 12.17 -22.93 -0.28
C VAL A 100 11.41 -22.06 0.71
N HIS A 101 10.24 -21.60 0.32
CA HIS A 101 9.48 -20.63 1.10
C HIS A 101 8.02 -21.03 1.27
N ASP A 102 7.50 -20.87 2.49
CA ASP A 102 6.09 -21.06 2.79
C ASP A 102 5.25 -19.89 2.25
N ALA A 103 4.28 -20.14 1.37
CA ALA A 103 3.35 -19.13 0.84
C ALA A 103 2.56 -18.37 1.94
N ALA A 104 2.53 -18.91 3.15
CA ALA A 104 1.89 -18.30 4.32
C ALA A 104 2.79 -17.31 5.09
N ARG A 105 3.97 -16.95 4.56
CA ARG A 105 4.85 -15.90 5.10
C ARG A 105 4.99 -14.77 4.10
N PRO A 106 4.03 -13.83 4.04
CA PRO A 106 3.99 -12.83 2.98
C PRO A 106 5.09 -11.76 3.07
N PHE A 107 5.71 -11.55 4.22
CA PHE A 107 6.50 -10.36 4.51
C PHE A 107 8.01 -10.60 4.62
N ILE A 108 8.57 -11.43 3.74
CA ILE A 108 10.03 -11.56 3.62
C ILE A 108 10.65 -10.23 3.19
N SER A 109 11.90 -10.00 3.57
CA SER A 109 12.67 -8.82 3.17
C SER A 109 13.82 -9.17 2.23
N ILE A 110 14.27 -8.18 1.45
CA ILE A 110 15.48 -8.28 0.63
C ILE A 110 16.70 -8.58 1.51
N SER A 111 16.78 -7.95 2.68
CA SER A 111 17.89 -8.12 3.62
C SER A 111 18.01 -9.57 4.10
N LEU A 112 16.88 -10.22 4.44
CA LEU A 112 16.88 -11.63 4.83
C LEU A 112 17.33 -12.53 3.68
N MET A 113 16.83 -12.29 2.49
CA MET A 113 17.21 -13.09 1.32
C MET A 113 18.71 -12.96 0.99
N ARG A 114 19.28 -11.75 1.08
CA ARG A 114 20.73 -11.53 0.89
C ARG A 114 21.56 -12.34 1.89
N ARG A 115 21.22 -12.29 3.19
CA ARG A 115 21.93 -13.09 4.21
C ARG A 115 21.92 -14.57 3.89
N LEU A 116 20.77 -15.10 3.45
CA LEU A 116 20.67 -16.51 3.04
C LEU A 116 21.50 -16.85 1.81
N MET A 117 21.52 -15.97 0.79
CA MET A 117 22.30 -16.17 -0.44
C MET A 117 23.81 -16.18 -0.18
N GLU A 118 24.27 -15.35 0.74
CA GLU A 118 25.68 -15.24 1.12
C GLU A 118 26.17 -16.52 1.79
N GLU A 119 25.39 -17.06 2.74
CA GLU A 119 25.76 -18.24 3.54
C GLU A 119 25.60 -19.58 2.79
N THR A 120 24.79 -19.63 1.74
CA THR A 120 24.51 -20.89 1.04
C THR A 120 25.63 -21.31 0.09
N SER A 121 26.09 -22.56 0.18
CA SER A 121 27.03 -23.19 -0.76
C SER A 121 26.65 -24.67 -1.05
N GLU A 122 27.43 -25.40 -1.83
CA GLU A 122 27.10 -26.78 -2.19
C GLU A 122 26.97 -27.71 -0.97
N GLY A 123 27.80 -27.51 0.07
CA GLY A 123 27.78 -28.31 1.32
C GLY A 123 27.14 -27.60 2.52
N VAL A 124 26.74 -26.34 2.36
CA VAL A 124 26.21 -25.52 3.46
C VAL A 124 24.83 -25.02 3.12
N GLY A 125 23.83 -25.41 3.92
CA GLY A 125 22.48 -24.84 3.89
C GLY A 125 22.39 -23.61 4.80
N ALA A 126 21.42 -22.72 4.55
CA ALA A 126 21.19 -21.54 5.37
C ALA A 126 19.71 -21.37 5.72
N VAL A 127 19.42 -21.10 7.00
CA VAL A 127 18.05 -20.93 7.52
C VAL A 127 17.94 -19.74 8.45
N PRO A 128 16.81 -18.99 8.40
CA PRO A 128 16.59 -17.91 9.34
C PRO A 128 16.01 -18.44 10.63
N VAL A 129 16.54 -17.95 11.74
CA VAL A 129 16.11 -18.35 13.08
C VAL A 129 15.82 -17.15 13.97
N LEU A 130 14.85 -17.30 14.88
CA LEU A 130 14.58 -16.36 15.95
C LEU A 130 14.69 -17.08 17.29
N PRO A 131 15.29 -16.47 18.32
CA PRO A 131 15.29 -17.07 19.66
C PRO A 131 13.85 -17.21 20.17
N ALA A 132 13.58 -18.26 20.92
CA ALA A 132 12.29 -18.44 21.58
C ALA A 132 12.09 -17.34 22.63
N SER A 133 11.08 -16.47 22.41
CA SER A 133 10.78 -15.34 23.31
C SER A 133 9.93 -15.75 24.52
N ASP A 134 9.04 -16.73 24.35
CA ASP A 134 8.07 -17.15 25.36
C ASP A 134 8.58 -18.34 26.15
N ALA A 135 8.03 -18.54 27.39
CA ALA A 135 8.32 -19.70 28.18
C ALA A 135 7.74 -20.96 27.50
N ILE A 136 8.60 -21.94 27.26
CA ILE A 136 8.25 -23.22 26.62
C ILE A 136 7.81 -24.26 27.62
N LYS A 137 6.73 -24.95 27.32
CA LYS A 137 6.25 -26.13 28.08
C LYS A 137 6.19 -27.35 27.18
N ARG A 138 6.63 -28.48 27.69
CA ARG A 138 6.33 -29.79 27.08
C ARG A 138 5.08 -30.32 27.75
N ILE A 139 4.10 -30.71 26.95
CA ILE A 139 2.84 -31.28 27.43
C ILE A 139 2.74 -32.69 26.86
N ASP A 140 2.61 -33.68 27.74
CA ASP A 140 2.39 -35.09 27.39
C ASP A 140 1.20 -35.60 28.25
N GLY A 141 0.05 -35.68 27.63
CA GLY A 141 -1.22 -35.88 28.30
C GLY A 141 -1.49 -34.78 29.36
N GLU A 142 -1.59 -35.16 30.62
CA GLU A 142 -1.78 -34.24 31.75
C GLU A 142 -0.45 -33.74 32.36
N ARG A 143 0.67 -34.31 31.94
CA ARG A 143 1.99 -33.94 32.43
C ARG A 143 2.51 -32.69 31.77
N VAL A 144 2.87 -31.67 32.53
CA VAL A 144 3.42 -30.40 32.06
C VAL A 144 4.83 -30.22 32.64
N GLU A 145 5.80 -30.02 31.74
CA GLU A 145 7.21 -29.78 32.14
C GLU A 145 7.66 -28.42 31.58
N ALA A 146 8.43 -27.68 32.36
CA ALA A 146 9.12 -26.50 31.88
C ALA A 146 10.31 -26.94 31.00
N VAL A 147 10.44 -26.33 29.81
CA VAL A 147 11.59 -26.52 28.93
C VAL A 147 12.44 -25.25 29.01
N ASP A 148 13.73 -25.43 29.28
CA ASP A 148 14.67 -24.32 29.20
C ASP A 148 14.70 -23.83 27.76
N ARG A 149 14.46 -22.54 27.57
CA ARG A 149 14.43 -21.91 26.23
C ARG A 149 15.80 -21.43 25.74
N ASP A 150 16.81 -21.42 26.61
CA ASP A 150 18.15 -20.97 26.23
C ASP A 150 18.72 -21.92 25.18
N GLY A 151 19.16 -21.36 24.07
CA GLY A 151 19.60 -22.12 22.90
C GLY A 151 18.48 -22.70 22.03
N LEU A 152 17.19 -22.46 22.35
CA LEU A 152 16.08 -22.86 21.49
C LEU A 152 15.71 -21.72 20.51
N TYR A 153 15.60 -22.07 19.25
CA TYR A 153 15.27 -21.15 18.17
C TYR A 153 14.09 -21.65 17.35
N MET A 154 13.29 -20.70 16.86
CA MET A 154 12.21 -20.95 15.90
C MET A 154 12.74 -20.72 14.49
N THR A 155 12.67 -21.75 13.66
CA THR A 155 13.11 -21.66 12.26
C THR A 155 12.03 -21.03 11.39
N GLN A 156 12.45 -20.13 10.52
CA GLN A 156 11.57 -19.51 9.50
C GLN A 156 11.91 -20.05 8.09
N THR A 157 11.20 -19.55 7.11
CA THR A 157 11.51 -19.67 5.67
C THR A 157 11.62 -18.27 5.06
N PRO A 158 12.39 -18.06 3.96
CA PRO A 158 12.98 -19.06 3.07
C PRO A 158 14.12 -19.85 3.72
N GLN A 159 14.24 -21.12 3.35
CA GLN A 159 15.40 -21.97 3.67
C GLN A 159 16.19 -22.20 2.37
N SER A 160 17.49 -21.97 2.42
CA SER A 160 18.33 -21.86 1.24
C SER A 160 19.36 -23.01 1.16
N PHE A 161 19.45 -23.68 -0.01
CA PHE A 161 20.26 -24.87 -0.18
C PHE A 161 20.79 -25.03 -1.60
N TYR A 162 21.78 -25.92 -1.75
CA TYR A 162 22.16 -26.47 -3.04
C TYR A 162 21.16 -27.57 -3.43
N ARG A 163 20.44 -27.35 -4.52
CA ARG A 163 19.29 -28.16 -4.94
C ARG A 163 19.55 -29.65 -5.11
N PRO A 164 20.63 -30.11 -5.82
CA PRO A 164 20.87 -31.55 -6.02
C PRO A 164 21.01 -32.30 -4.69
N THR A 165 21.76 -31.73 -3.75
CA THR A 165 21.99 -32.32 -2.42
C THR A 165 20.71 -32.33 -1.58
N LEU A 166 19.95 -31.22 -1.56
CA LEU A 166 18.67 -31.16 -0.86
C LEU A 166 17.67 -32.19 -1.39
N MET A 167 17.62 -32.38 -2.71
CA MET A 167 16.74 -33.39 -3.30
C MET A 167 17.10 -34.81 -2.89
N ALA A 168 18.39 -35.12 -2.78
CA ALA A 168 18.87 -36.43 -2.29
C ALA A 168 18.45 -36.62 -0.82
N ALA A 169 18.72 -35.65 0.04
CA ALA A 169 18.37 -35.68 1.46
C ALA A 169 16.85 -35.86 1.71
N LEU A 170 16.03 -35.11 0.95
CA LEU A 170 14.56 -35.23 1.05
C LEU A 170 14.02 -36.58 0.56
N ARG A 171 14.63 -37.19 -0.47
CA ARG A 171 14.25 -38.53 -0.97
C ARG A 171 14.59 -39.61 0.06
N GLU A 172 15.76 -39.50 0.68
CA GLU A 172 16.20 -40.44 1.72
C GLU A 172 15.33 -40.36 2.95
N ARG A 173 15.04 -39.14 3.45
CA ARG A 173 14.23 -38.91 4.66
C ARG A 173 12.74 -39.18 4.45
N GLY A 174 12.26 -39.02 3.21
CA GLY A 174 10.87 -39.23 2.83
C GLY A 174 9.89 -38.28 3.55
N PRO A 175 8.62 -38.71 3.74
CA PRO A 175 7.57 -37.90 4.38
C PRO A 175 7.83 -37.52 5.84
N ALA A 176 8.83 -38.13 6.50
CA ALA A 176 9.17 -37.87 7.91
C ALA A 176 9.84 -36.52 8.13
N ALA A 177 10.41 -35.89 7.08
CA ALA A 177 11.02 -34.57 7.17
C ALA A 177 9.97 -33.50 7.46
N LYS A 178 10.13 -32.78 8.57
CA LYS A 178 9.23 -31.68 8.96
C LYS A 178 9.51 -30.40 8.17
N ASP A 179 10.79 -30.16 7.87
CA ASP A 179 11.25 -29.09 7.00
C ASP A 179 12.52 -29.50 6.23
N GLU A 180 13.05 -28.63 5.39
CA GLU A 180 14.23 -28.87 4.55
C GLU A 180 15.49 -28.95 5.40
N ALA A 181 15.59 -28.14 6.44
CA ALA A 181 16.73 -28.12 7.36
C ALA A 181 16.88 -29.44 8.12
N GLU A 182 15.78 -30.08 8.54
CA GLU A 182 15.82 -31.40 9.21
C GLU A 182 16.38 -32.48 8.27
N ALA A 183 15.95 -32.51 7.02
CA ALA A 183 16.46 -33.47 6.02
C ALA A 183 17.94 -33.21 5.72
N TRP A 184 18.33 -31.95 5.58
CA TRP A 184 19.72 -31.54 5.34
C TRP A 184 20.65 -31.97 6.47
N LEU A 185 20.32 -31.67 7.71
CA LEU A 185 21.09 -32.05 8.91
C LEU A 185 21.17 -33.58 9.08
N ALA A 186 20.07 -34.31 8.81
CA ALA A 186 20.05 -35.77 8.89
C ALA A 186 21.03 -36.45 7.90
N SER A 187 21.40 -35.76 6.81
CA SER A 187 22.42 -36.22 5.85
C SER A 187 23.85 -35.83 6.26
N GLY A 188 24.05 -35.30 7.47
CA GLY A 188 25.38 -34.93 8.00
C GLY A 188 25.98 -33.66 7.38
N LEU A 189 25.17 -32.83 6.77
CA LEU A 189 25.58 -31.60 6.09
C LEU A 189 25.54 -30.39 7.03
N GLU A 190 26.34 -29.37 6.72
CA GLU A 190 26.46 -28.15 7.50
C GLU A 190 25.26 -27.22 7.28
N LEU A 191 24.75 -26.62 8.38
CA LEU A 191 23.63 -25.69 8.35
C LEU A 191 24.00 -24.41 9.08
N HIS A 192 23.99 -23.28 8.38
CA HIS A 192 24.19 -21.95 8.96
C HIS A 192 22.87 -21.32 9.36
N CYS A 193 22.85 -20.74 10.55
CA CYS A 193 21.72 -19.98 11.04
C CYS A 193 21.96 -18.48 10.81
N VAL A 194 21.08 -17.82 10.08
CA VAL A 194 21.07 -16.36 9.96
C VAL A 194 19.99 -15.77 10.85
N GLU A 195 20.13 -14.50 11.22
CA GLU A 195 19.11 -13.80 11.99
C GLU A 195 17.80 -13.69 11.20
N GLY A 196 16.72 -14.21 11.76
CA GLY A 196 15.37 -14.12 11.21
C GLY A 196 14.72 -12.77 11.48
N GLU A 197 13.49 -12.60 11.00
CA GLU A 197 12.76 -11.34 11.13
C GLU A 197 11.38 -11.55 11.73
N ARG A 198 11.01 -10.76 12.74
CA ARG A 198 9.70 -10.90 13.41
C ARG A 198 8.53 -10.66 12.46
N LEU A 199 8.68 -9.74 11.51
CA LEU A 199 7.66 -9.49 10.49
C LEU A 199 7.52 -10.63 9.47
N ASN A 200 8.50 -11.53 9.36
CA ASN A 200 8.42 -12.73 8.53
C ASN A 200 7.69 -13.88 9.25
N PHE A 201 6.65 -13.55 10.01
CA PHE A 201 5.84 -14.54 10.69
C PHE A 201 4.97 -15.37 9.74
N LYS A 202 4.58 -16.55 10.17
CA LYS A 202 3.70 -17.45 9.42
C LYS A 202 2.25 -17.18 9.81
N VAL A 203 1.43 -16.75 8.85
CA VAL A 203 -0.01 -16.64 9.05
C VAL A 203 -0.58 -18.06 9.27
N THR A 204 -0.92 -18.37 10.50
CA THR A 204 -1.35 -19.72 10.92
C THR A 204 -2.73 -19.70 11.53
N TRP A 205 -3.07 -18.68 12.30
CA TRP A 205 -4.32 -18.48 13.00
C TRP A 205 -5.12 -17.30 12.41
N PRO A 206 -6.44 -17.20 12.67
CA PRO A 206 -7.23 -16.06 12.21
C PRO A 206 -6.66 -14.69 12.62
N ASP A 207 -6.17 -14.57 13.85
CA ASP A 207 -5.58 -13.32 14.36
C ASP A 207 -4.31 -12.92 13.61
N ASP A 208 -3.50 -13.90 13.18
CA ASP A 208 -2.33 -13.61 12.33
C ASP A 208 -2.75 -12.94 11.01
N LEU A 209 -3.92 -13.31 10.48
CA LEU A 209 -4.44 -12.72 9.25
C LEU A 209 -4.80 -11.25 9.44
N HIS A 210 -5.45 -10.90 10.54
CA HIS A 210 -5.78 -9.50 10.87
C HIS A 210 -4.51 -8.65 11.02
N ILE A 211 -3.48 -9.20 11.69
CA ILE A 211 -2.18 -8.52 11.81
C ILE A 211 -1.56 -8.34 10.41
N ALA A 212 -1.59 -9.39 9.58
CA ALA A 212 -1.05 -9.35 8.23
C ALA A 212 -1.80 -8.34 7.35
N GLU A 213 -3.12 -8.23 7.46
CA GLU A 213 -3.92 -7.24 6.73
C GLU A 213 -3.48 -5.81 7.06
N ARG A 214 -3.33 -5.48 8.36
CA ARG A 214 -2.84 -4.17 8.80
C ARG A 214 -1.43 -3.84 8.28
N ILE A 215 -0.54 -4.82 8.28
CA ILE A 215 0.82 -4.63 7.73
C ILE A 215 0.76 -4.43 6.21
N ALA A 216 -0.08 -5.16 5.51
CA ALA A 216 -0.26 -5.05 4.06
C ALA A 216 -0.85 -3.70 3.66
N GLU A 217 -1.84 -3.20 4.39
CA GLU A 217 -2.40 -1.86 4.25
C GLU A 217 -1.31 -0.78 4.41
N GLY A 218 -0.51 -0.85 5.47
CA GLY A 218 0.60 0.09 5.72
C GLY A 218 1.76 0.02 4.70
N ARG A 219 1.90 -1.09 3.97
CA ARG A 219 2.91 -1.25 2.89
C ARG A 219 2.40 -0.82 1.51
N ARG A 220 1.11 -0.57 1.37
CA ARG A 220 0.53 -0.06 0.15
C ARG A 220 0.85 1.43 0.07
N ALA A 221 1.68 1.85 -0.87
CA ALA A 221 1.84 3.26 -1.16
C ALA A 221 0.46 3.82 -1.56
N PRO A 222 -0.06 4.84 -0.87
CA PRO A 222 -1.32 5.43 -1.27
C PRO A 222 -1.22 5.96 -2.70
N THR A 223 -2.25 5.76 -3.47
CA THR A 223 -2.35 6.42 -4.78
C THR A 223 -2.49 7.91 -4.52
N VAL A 224 -1.64 8.72 -5.16
CA VAL A 224 -1.69 10.18 -5.05
C VAL A 224 -2.23 10.73 -6.38
N ARG A 225 -3.17 11.67 -6.29
CA ARG A 225 -3.68 12.43 -7.43
C ARG A 225 -3.60 13.91 -7.15
N THR A 226 -3.43 14.69 -8.21
CA THR A 226 -3.46 16.16 -8.15
C THR A 226 -4.53 16.68 -9.10
N GLY A 227 -5.17 17.78 -8.71
CA GLY A 227 -6.12 18.51 -9.53
C GLY A 227 -5.83 19.99 -9.51
N LEU A 228 -6.29 20.67 -10.55
CA LEU A 228 -6.20 22.11 -10.73
C LEU A 228 -7.61 22.66 -10.83
N GLY A 229 -7.91 23.71 -10.07
CA GLY A 229 -9.12 24.53 -10.18
C GLY A 229 -8.75 25.96 -10.57
N TYR A 230 -9.60 26.56 -11.34
CA TYR A 230 -9.48 27.95 -11.76
C TYR A 230 -10.86 28.60 -11.77
N ASP A 231 -10.96 29.81 -11.19
CA ASP A 231 -12.18 30.59 -11.26
C ASP A 231 -11.87 32.07 -11.46
N VAL A 232 -12.81 32.80 -12.09
CA VAL A 232 -12.71 34.23 -12.39
C VAL A 232 -14.07 34.87 -12.26
N HIS A 233 -14.15 35.95 -11.46
CA HIS A 233 -15.38 36.74 -11.32
C HIS A 233 -15.11 38.24 -11.50
N ARG A 234 -16.08 38.93 -12.11
CA ARG A 234 -16.05 40.38 -12.25
C ARG A 234 -16.39 41.07 -10.92
N LEU A 235 -15.72 42.19 -10.67
CA LEU A 235 -16.06 43.06 -9.52
C LEU A 235 -17.17 44.04 -9.94
N VAL A 236 -18.19 44.12 -9.12
CA VAL A 236 -19.36 44.97 -9.31
C VAL A 236 -19.74 45.67 -7.99
N PRO A 237 -20.35 46.89 -8.07
CA PRO A 237 -20.88 47.55 -6.88
C PRO A 237 -22.10 46.82 -6.29
N GLU A 238 -22.45 47.15 -5.06
CA GLU A 238 -23.66 46.69 -4.35
C GLU A 238 -23.73 45.18 -4.06
N ARG A 239 -22.60 44.49 -4.14
CA ARG A 239 -22.47 43.09 -3.68
C ARG A 239 -21.43 42.98 -2.57
N PRO A 240 -21.62 42.08 -1.58
CA PRO A 240 -20.58 41.77 -0.62
C PRO A 240 -19.43 41.08 -1.28
N LEU A 241 -18.20 41.30 -0.82
CA LEU A 241 -17.02 40.53 -1.22
C LEU A 241 -16.78 39.43 -0.20
N ILE A 242 -17.01 38.19 -0.58
CA ILE A 242 -16.77 36.99 0.23
C ILE A 242 -15.68 36.17 -0.42
N LEU A 243 -14.66 35.76 0.37
CA LEU A 243 -13.56 34.91 -0.11
C LEU A 243 -13.17 33.89 0.98
N GLY A 244 -13.22 32.59 0.66
CA GLY A 244 -12.97 31.52 1.61
C GLY A 244 -13.91 31.60 2.83
N GLY A 245 -15.16 31.98 2.59
CA GLY A 245 -16.19 32.22 3.61
C GLY A 245 -15.97 33.43 4.50
N VAL A 246 -15.01 34.32 4.17
CA VAL A 246 -14.71 35.53 4.92
C VAL A 246 -15.27 36.75 4.21
N LEU A 247 -16.14 37.49 4.88
CA LEU A 247 -16.62 38.78 4.39
C LEU A 247 -15.52 39.84 4.51
N ILE A 248 -15.23 40.53 3.41
CA ILE A 248 -14.26 41.63 3.33
C ILE A 248 -15.04 42.95 3.43
N GLU A 249 -15.25 43.44 4.65
CA GLU A 249 -16.10 44.59 4.94
C GLU A 249 -15.64 45.91 4.31
N ASP A 250 -14.34 46.08 4.12
CA ASP A 250 -13.74 47.30 3.56
C ASP A 250 -13.78 47.38 2.03
N SER A 251 -14.42 46.42 1.37
CA SER A 251 -14.51 46.44 -0.10
C SER A 251 -15.76 47.15 -0.61
N PRO A 252 -15.62 48.17 -1.46
CA PRO A 252 -16.78 48.83 -2.07
C PRO A 252 -17.38 47.98 -3.21
N LEU A 253 -16.72 46.96 -3.64
CA LEU A 253 -17.11 46.06 -4.71
C LEU A 253 -17.12 44.61 -4.24
N GLY A 254 -18.07 43.83 -4.75
CA GLY A 254 -18.11 42.38 -4.55
C GLY A 254 -18.10 41.62 -5.87
N LEU A 255 -18.06 40.32 -5.82
CA LEU A 255 -17.99 39.47 -6.97
C LEU A 255 -19.37 39.19 -7.60
N LEU A 256 -19.45 39.21 -8.89
CA LEU A 256 -20.66 38.90 -9.68
C LEU A 256 -20.71 37.39 -9.93
N GLY A 257 -21.71 36.70 -9.40
CA GLY A 257 -21.97 35.28 -9.64
C GLY A 257 -23.38 34.89 -9.25
N HIS A 258 -23.75 33.61 -9.45
CA HIS A 258 -25.08 33.09 -9.16
C HIS A 258 -25.26 32.78 -7.66
N SER A 259 -24.22 32.25 -7.01
CA SER A 259 -24.11 32.05 -5.56
C SER A 259 -23.65 33.36 -4.85
N ASP A 260 -23.06 33.24 -3.69
CA ASP A 260 -22.33 34.35 -3.01
C ASP A 260 -21.04 34.75 -3.81
N ALA A 261 -20.72 34.01 -4.89
CA ALA A 261 -19.58 34.22 -5.78
C ALA A 261 -18.21 34.15 -5.10
N ASP A 262 -18.06 33.31 -4.07
CA ASP A 262 -16.76 33.03 -3.47
C ASP A 262 -15.84 32.23 -4.41
N LEU A 263 -15.10 32.96 -5.27
CA LEU A 263 -14.22 32.36 -6.27
C LEU A 263 -13.11 31.49 -5.65
N LEU A 264 -12.72 31.72 -4.41
CA LEU A 264 -11.71 30.89 -3.74
C LEU A 264 -12.29 29.52 -3.37
N ALA A 265 -13.52 29.50 -2.84
CA ALA A 265 -14.23 28.25 -2.53
C ALA A 265 -14.49 27.44 -3.82
N HIS A 266 -14.89 28.09 -4.92
CA HIS A 266 -15.13 27.44 -6.22
C HIS A 266 -13.86 26.85 -6.81
N ALA A 267 -12.76 27.62 -6.87
CA ALA A 267 -11.49 27.10 -7.40
C ALA A 267 -10.94 25.93 -6.56
N VAL A 268 -11.11 25.96 -5.25
CA VAL A 268 -10.73 24.85 -4.36
C VAL A 268 -11.60 23.62 -4.60
N ALA A 269 -12.93 23.80 -4.75
CA ALA A 269 -13.86 22.72 -5.04
C ALA A 269 -13.51 22.03 -6.38
N ASP A 270 -13.27 22.79 -7.44
CA ASP A 270 -12.86 22.26 -8.74
C ASP A 270 -11.52 21.50 -8.67
N ALA A 271 -10.57 22.00 -7.88
CA ALA A 271 -9.29 21.32 -7.68
C ALA A 271 -9.46 19.95 -7.02
N ILE A 272 -10.26 19.82 -5.96
CA ILE A 272 -10.47 18.54 -5.27
C ILE A 272 -11.32 17.58 -6.10
N LEU A 273 -12.38 18.06 -6.76
CA LEU A 273 -13.23 17.28 -7.65
C LEU A 273 -12.45 16.72 -8.84
N GLY A 274 -11.66 17.58 -9.50
CA GLY A 274 -10.81 17.16 -10.63
C GLY A 274 -9.76 16.13 -10.21
N ALA A 275 -9.13 16.28 -9.04
CA ALA A 275 -8.21 15.27 -8.51
C ALA A 275 -8.90 13.93 -8.24
N ALA A 276 -10.15 13.95 -7.77
CA ALA A 276 -10.95 12.74 -7.53
C ALA A 276 -11.47 12.09 -8.83
N GLY A 277 -11.46 12.82 -9.95
CA GLY A 277 -12.05 12.39 -11.22
C GLY A 277 -13.57 12.53 -11.25
N LEU A 278 -14.11 13.48 -10.47
CA LEU A 278 -15.52 13.83 -10.38
C LEU A 278 -15.85 15.02 -11.30
N PRO A 279 -17.15 15.28 -11.61
CA PRO A 279 -17.59 16.44 -12.35
C PRO A 279 -17.21 17.75 -11.63
N ASP A 280 -17.09 18.83 -12.40
CA ASP A 280 -16.80 20.17 -11.88
C ASP A 280 -17.96 20.80 -11.12
N VAL A 281 -17.69 21.93 -10.43
CA VAL A 281 -18.70 22.69 -9.64
C VAL A 281 -19.86 23.12 -10.53
N GLY A 282 -19.63 23.57 -11.76
CA GLY A 282 -20.68 24.01 -12.67
C GLY A 282 -21.61 22.88 -13.11
N THR A 283 -21.12 21.64 -13.17
CA THR A 283 -21.92 20.45 -13.47
C THR A 283 -22.70 19.98 -12.25
N LEU A 284 -22.10 20.01 -11.06
CA LEU A 284 -22.74 19.58 -9.81
C LEU A 284 -23.76 20.59 -9.29
N PHE A 285 -23.50 21.88 -9.45
CA PHE A 285 -24.30 23.00 -8.94
C PHE A 285 -24.62 24.00 -10.06
N PRO A 286 -25.43 23.62 -11.06
CA PRO A 286 -25.62 24.40 -12.27
C PRO A 286 -26.27 25.77 -11.96
N ALA A 287 -25.71 26.85 -12.49
CA ALA A 287 -26.23 28.21 -12.35
C ALA A 287 -27.66 28.39 -12.94
N SER A 288 -28.16 27.43 -13.71
CA SER A 288 -29.55 27.40 -14.17
C SER A 288 -30.56 26.92 -13.13
N SER A 289 -30.12 26.36 -12.01
CA SER A 289 -30.98 25.92 -10.90
C SER A 289 -31.20 27.03 -9.90
N GLU A 290 -32.46 27.39 -9.65
CA GLU A 290 -32.85 28.35 -8.63
C GLU A 290 -32.43 27.91 -7.19
N GLU A 291 -32.21 26.63 -6.99
CA GLU A 291 -31.79 26.05 -5.72
C GLU A 291 -30.46 26.61 -5.22
N TYR A 292 -29.56 26.96 -6.14
CA TYR A 292 -28.22 27.45 -5.80
C TYR A 292 -28.06 28.96 -5.92
N ARG A 293 -29.20 29.68 -6.13
CA ARG A 293 -29.19 31.13 -6.15
C ARG A 293 -28.85 31.66 -4.74
N ASP A 294 -27.84 32.53 -4.68
CA ASP A 294 -27.30 33.11 -3.44
C ASP A 294 -26.87 32.07 -2.39
N ALA A 295 -26.60 30.83 -2.81
CA ALA A 295 -26.09 29.75 -1.95
C ALA A 295 -24.73 30.14 -1.36
N ASP A 296 -24.49 29.69 -0.13
CA ASP A 296 -23.17 29.76 0.54
C ASP A 296 -22.17 28.80 -0.15
N SER A 297 -21.15 29.35 -0.78
CA SER A 297 -20.15 28.55 -1.50
C SER A 297 -19.31 27.66 -0.57
N MET A 298 -19.26 27.93 0.73
CA MET A 298 -18.61 27.04 1.70
C MET A 298 -19.43 25.77 1.96
N GLU A 299 -20.78 25.84 1.90
CA GLU A 299 -21.64 24.66 1.96
C GLU A 299 -21.54 23.84 0.64
N LEU A 300 -21.41 24.50 -0.53
CA LEU A 300 -21.13 23.83 -1.79
C LEU A 300 -19.76 23.11 -1.76
N LEU A 301 -18.74 23.78 -1.22
CA LEU A 301 -17.42 23.16 -1.00
C LEU A 301 -17.48 21.95 -0.08
N LYS A 302 -18.26 22.03 1.01
CA LYS A 302 -18.46 20.91 1.92
C LYS A 302 -19.10 19.71 1.21
N THR A 303 -20.14 19.96 0.39
CA THR A 303 -20.75 18.91 -0.43
C THR A 303 -19.73 18.29 -1.40
N ALA A 304 -18.88 19.10 -2.02
CA ALA A 304 -17.79 18.60 -2.88
C ALA A 304 -16.79 17.73 -2.10
N VAL A 305 -16.43 18.11 -0.86
CA VAL A 305 -15.59 17.31 0.03
C VAL A 305 -16.24 15.96 0.34
N ASP A 306 -17.54 15.95 0.69
CA ASP A 306 -18.26 14.71 0.99
C ASP A 306 -18.23 13.75 -0.21
N LEU A 307 -18.46 14.23 -1.44
CA LEU A 307 -18.35 13.44 -2.65
C LEU A 307 -16.93 12.89 -2.89
N VAL A 308 -15.90 13.67 -2.62
CA VAL A 308 -14.49 13.26 -2.72
C VAL A 308 -14.18 12.15 -1.72
N VAL A 309 -14.67 12.27 -0.49
CA VAL A 309 -14.50 11.25 0.56
C VAL A 309 -15.28 9.98 0.23
N GLU A 310 -16.53 10.08 -0.24
CA GLU A 310 -17.32 8.94 -0.70
C GLU A 310 -16.66 8.19 -1.87
N ALA A 311 -15.93 8.91 -2.73
CA ALA A 311 -15.12 8.32 -3.81
C ALA A 311 -13.83 7.65 -3.32
N GLY A 312 -13.58 7.59 -2.00
CA GLY A 312 -12.42 6.92 -1.38
C GLY A 312 -11.14 7.75 -1.36
N TRP A 313 -11.25 9.07 -1.43
CA TRP A 313 -10.10 9.97 -1.41
C TRP A 313 -10.05 10.78 -0.11
N THR A 314 -8.83 11.11 0.31
CA THR A 314 -8.56 12.03 1.43
C THR A 314 -7.78 13.24 0.91
N ILE A 315 -8.20 14.43 1.32
CA ILE A 315 -7.53 15.67 0.93
C ILE A 315 -6.29 15.85 1.80
N ALA A 316 -5.10 15.83 1.16
CA ALA A 316 -3.81 15.99 1.84
C ALA A 316 -3.37 17.46 1.91
N TRP A 317 -3.55 18.19 0.82
CA TRP A 317 -3.02 19.54 0.67
C TRP A 317 -3.78 20.33 -0.40
N VAL A 318 -3.98 21.61 -0.14
CA VAL A 318 -4.46 22.60 -1.12
C VAL A 318 -3.52 23.79 -1.12
N ASP A 319 -3.07 24.21 -2.29
CA ASP A 319 -2.32 25.44 -2.50
C ASP A 319 -3.10 26.36 -3.44
N ALA A 320 -3.46 27.56 -2.98
CA ALA A 320 -4.25 28.51 -3.76
C ALA A 320 -3.61 29.90 -3.84
N VAL A 321 -3.85 30.56 -4.97
CA VAL A 321 -3.41 31.93 -5.23
C VAL A 321 -4.61 32.74 -5.70
N VAL A 322 -4.97 33.77 -4.94
CA VAL A 322 -5.95 34.77 -5.35
C VAL A 322 -5.22 35.97 -5.93
N GLN A 323 -5.54 36.34 -7.16
CA GLN A 323 -5.03 37.56 -7.80
C GLN A 323 -6.09 38.66 -7.72
N ALA A 324 -5.76 39.72 -7.03
CA ALA A 324 -6.62 40.87 -6.81
C ALA A 324 -5.80 42.15 -6.70
N GLN A 325 -6.19 43.20 -7.38
CA GLN A 325 -5.56 44.52 -7.26
C GLN A 325 -6.04 45.25 -6.01
N VAL A 326 -7.31 45.21 -5.74
CA VAL A 326 -8.02 45.78 -4.58
C VAL A 326 -9.17 44.85 -4.21
N PRO A 327 -9.54 44.77 -2.91
CA PRO A 327 -8.86 45.32 -1.72
C PRO A 327 -7.60 44.51 -1.36
N ARG A 328 -6.84 44.94 -0.36
CA ARG A 328 -5.69 44.20 0.16
C ARG A 328 -6.14 43.01 0.98
N LEU A 329 -5.89 41.81 0.49
CA LEU A 329 -6.35 40.54 1.08
C LEU A 329 -5.45 39.99 2.20
N SER A 330 -4.22 40.48 2.37
CA SER A 330 -3.27 39.94 3.34
C SER A 330 -3.76 39.89 4.80
N PRO A 331 -4.57 40.79 5.31
CA PRO A 331 -5.10 40.71 6.70
C PRO A 331 -6.05 39.53 6.89
N HIS A 332 -6.72 39.05 5.84
CA HIS A 332 -7.81 38.08 5.90
C HIS A 332 -7.33 36.63 5.61
N LEU A 333 -6.10 36.44 5.10
CA LEU A 333 -5.60 35.14 4.67
C LEU A 333 -5.55 34.08 5.78
N VAL A 334 -5.33 34.49 7.02
CA VAL A 334 -5.26 33.56 8.16
C VAL A 334 -6.62 32.95 8.45
N GLU A 335 -7.65 33.79 8.46
CA GLU A 335 -9.04 33.35 8.73
C GLU A 335 -9.59 32.52 7.56
N MET A 336 -9.34 32.92 6.30
CA MET A 336 -9.69 32.14 5.11
C MET A 336 -9.09 30.74 5.17
N ARG A 337 -7.78 30.61 5.44
CA ARG A 337 -7.09 29.31 5.58
C ARG A 337 -7.71 28.45 6.66
N LYS A 338 -8.03 29.03 7.81
CA LYS A 338 -8.64 28.32 8.92
C LYS A 338 -10.00 27.74 8.54
N ARG A 339 -10.87 28.54 7.91
CA ARG A 339 -12.20 28.09 7.47
C ARG A 339 -12.12 27.00 6.41
N LEU A 340 -11.29 27.19 5.39
CA LEU A 340 -11.07 26.19 4.36
C LEU A 340 -10.53 24.88 4.95
N SER A 341 -9.50 24.93 5.82
CA SER A 341 -8.92 23.72 6.42
C SER A 341 -9.93 22.95 7.26
N ALA A 342 -10.81 23.64 7.98
CA ALA A 342 -11.85 23.02 8.80
C ALA A 342 -12.86 22.19 7.97
N ILE A 343 -13.13 22.60 6.73
CA ILE A 343 -14.01 21.88 5.81
C ILE A 343 -13.26 20.79 5.07
N LEU A 344 -12.08 21.11 4.54
CA LEU A 344 -11.33 20.21 3.66
C LEU A 344 -10.79 18.96 4.39
N ASN A 345 -10.24 19.15 5.57
CA ASN A 345 -9.74 18.04 6.39
C ASN A 345 -9.60 18.48 7.85
N PRO A 346 -10.62 18.23 8.70
CA PRO A 346 -10.61 18.61 10.11
C PRO A 346 -9.46 17.99 10.91
N ASP A 347 -8.98 16.80 10.51
CA ASP A 347 -7.89 16.10 11.17
C ASP A 347 -6.51 16.67 10.78
N LEU A 348 -6.44 17.53 9.76
CA LEU A 348 -5.22 18.16 9.26
C LEU A 348 -5.39 19.70 9.19
N PRO A 349 -5.39 20.43 10.32
CA PRO A 349 -5.80 21.83 10.41
C PRO A 349 -4.92 22.82 9.62
N ASN A 350 -3.81 22.39 9.06
CA ASN A 350 -2.89 23.21 8.25
C ASN A 350 -2.76 22.68 6.80
N CYS A 351 -3.82 22.07 6.26
CA CYS A 351 -3.79 21.50 4.90
C CYS A 351 -3.94 22.54 3.78
N VAL A 352 -4.00 23.83 4.09
CA VAL A 352 -4.18 24.92 3.11
C VAL A 352 -3.03 25.91 3.12
N SER A 353 -2.40 26.12 1.97
CA SER A 353 -1.57 27.29 1.65
C SER A 353 -2.38 28.27 0.83
N LEU A 354 -2.40 29.55 1.22
CA LEU A 354 -3.11 30.60 0.51
C LEU A 354 -2.22 31.83 0.36
N LYS A 355 -2.16 32.33 -0.87
CA LYS A 355 -1.40 33.52 -1.24
C LYS A 355 -2.32 34.53 -1.94
N ALA A 356 -2.09 35.80 -1.69
CA ALA A 356 -2.67 36.89 -2.44
C ALA A 356 -1.58 37.57 -3.29
N LYS A 357 -1.88 37.87 -4.53
CA LYS A 357 -1.00 38.55 -5.48
C LYS A 357 -1.72 39.73 -6.13
N SER A 358 -1.01 40.83 -6.33
CA SER A 358 -1.48 41.90 -7.22
C SER A 358 -1.26 41.48 -8.67
N ALA A 359 -2.00 42.06 -9.59
CA ALA A 359 -1.75 41.91 -11.02
C ALA A 359 -0.86 43.03 -11.59
N GLU A 360 -0.28 43.86 -10.72
CA GLU A 360 0.66 44.95 -11.08
C GLU A 360 0.16 45.86 -12.20
N GLY A 361 -1.14 46.17 -12.20
CA GLY A 361 -1.78 46.96 -13.24
C GLY A 361 -1.99 46.28 -14.58
N THR A 362 -1.71 44.97 -14.67
CA THR A 362 -1.77 44.21 -15.94
C THR A 362 -3.11 43.50 -16.09
N GLY A 363 -3.73 43.62 -17.24
CA GLY A 363 -5.01 42.97 -17.60
C GLY A 363 -6.18 43.48 -16.75
N ASP A 364 -7.35 42.83 -16.93
CA ASP A 364 -8.58 43.21 -16.20
C ASP A 364 -8.46 43.13 -14.69
N PRO A 365 -7.80 42.05 -14.10
CA PRO A 365 -7.56 42.02 -12.65
C PRO A 365 -6.68 43.17 -12.14
N GLY A 366 -5.67 43.60 -12.96
CA GLY A 366 -4.79 44.71 -12.59
C GLY A 366 -5.44 46.08 -12.70
N LEU A 367 -6.52 46.20 -13.48
CA LEU A 367 -7.36 47.39 -13.55
C LEU A 367 -8.48 47.40 -12.49
N GLY A 368 -8.59 46.35 -11.67
CA GLY A 368 -9.62 46.22 -10.64
C GLY A 368 -10.99 45.83 -11.18
N GLY A 369 -11.07 45.28 -12.41
CA GLY A 369 -12.33 44.85 -13.02
C GLY A 369 -12.77 43.43 -12.64
N SER A 370 -11.82 42.59 -12.21
CA SER A 370 -12.10 41.21 -11.83
C SER A 370 -11.10 40.71 -10.81
N MET A 371 -11.40 39.54 -10.20
CA MET A 371 -10.46 38.70 -9.45
C MET A 371 -10.35 37.33 -10.10
N THR A 372 -9.19 36.69 -9.93
CA THR A 372 -8.95 35.33 -10.38
C THR A 372 -8.37 34.49 -9.26
N CYS A 373 -8.65 33.19 -9.27
CA CYS A 373 -8.09 32.24 -8.34
C CYS A 373 -7.62 30.98 -9.07
N TRP A 374 -6.44 30.52 -8.71
CA TRP A 374 -5.92 29.19 -9.04
C TRP A 374 -5.77 28.38 -7.77
N ALA A 375 -6.24 27.15 -7.76
CA ALA A 375 -6.07 26.23 -6.69
C ALA A 375 -5.51 24.90 -7.21
N SER A 376 -4.56 24.33 -6.50
CA SER A 376 -4.06 22.98 -6.75
C SER A 376 -4.36 22.13 -5.54
N ALA A 377 -4.94 20.95 -5.73
CA ALA A 377 -5.22 20.01 -4.65
C ALA A 377 -4.41 18.71 -4.83
N THR A 378 -3.97 18.14 -3.70
CA THR A 378 -3.36 16.81 -3.64
C THR A 378 -4.25 15.93 -2.80
N LEU A 379 -4.67 14.79 -3.37
CA LEU A 379 -5.45 13.77 -2.70
C LEU A 379 -4.62 12.49 -2.57
N TYR A 380 -4.88 11.70 -1.54
CA TYR A 380 -4.39 10.34 -1.43
C TYR A 380 -5.54 9.39 -1.13
N GLY A 381 -5.42 8.15 -1.59
CA GLY A 381 -6.45 7.14 -1.41
C GLY A 381 -6.01 5.77 -1.93
N ASP A 382 -6.88 4.78 -1.82
CA ASP A 382 -6.54 3.41 -2.20
C ASP A 382 -6.56 3.16 -3.70
N GLY A 383 -7.03 4.10 -4.50
CA GLY A 383 -7.11 3.98 -5.96
C GLY A 383 -8.01 2.83 -6.44
N THR A 384 -8.99 2.43 -5.64
CA THR A 384 -9.79 1.21 -5.86
C THR A 384 -11.19 1.45 -6.43
N ARG A 385 -11.42 2.57 -7.13
CA ARG A 385 -12.65 2.72 -7.91
C ARG A 385 -12.37 3.21 -9.31
#